data_f96abf121aef41bdfb8fa2d522874d14
#
_entry.id   f96abf121aef41bdfb8fa2d522874d14
#
_cell.length_a   1.000
_cell.length_b   1.000
_cell.length_c   1.000
_cell.angle_alpha   90.00
_cell.angle_beta   90.00
_cell.angle_gamma   90.00
#
_symmetry.space_group_name_H-M   'P 1'
#
loop_
_entity.id
_entity.type
_entity.pdbx_description
1 polymer ?
#
loop_
_entity_poly.entity_id
_entity_poly.type
_entity_poly.pdbx_seq_one_letter_code
_entity_poly.pdbx_strand_id
1 'polypeptide(L)'
;MGKRYLKTEEEAWEYRERMRRRKKRRLRRKIRNGCHLLFLCLVLFLSVWLLNLYLKNTSFQGFGVFKSESGNLSAPVSRTSDEIYQFIKEESADSTDYQYILDHYDKYPEEILSALANNPEMLDFVTGYLTQKSSESHELTKKEKKNKHPHFLQWDTRWGYDAYGESCIGLSGCGPTCLAMVIHMLDEDSELTPADVNLVMPMSSRDEEALSHPHMTPADAL
;
A
#
# COMPACT_ATOMS: atom_id res chain seq x y z
N MET A 1 -27.95 25.55 62.20
CA MET A 1 -28.77 26.30 61.20
C MET A 1 -30.18 26.46 61.76
N GLY A 2 -30.52 27.66 62.30
CA GLY A 2 -31.83 27.93 62.96
C GLY A 2 -32.97 27.91 61.94
N LYS A 3 -34.01 27.13 62.23
CA LYS A 3 -35.31 27.20 61.52
C LYS A 3 -35.92 28.52 61.74
N ARG A 4 -36.00 29.41 60.75
CA ARG A 4 -36.78 30.65 60.81
C ARG A 4 -38.24 30.29 60.78
N TYR A 5 -38.97 30.51 61.93
CA TYR A 5 -40.40 30.36 61.99
C TYR A 5 -41.03 31.59 61.25
N LEU A 6 -41.87 31.30 60.29
CA LEU A 6 -42.63 32.34 59.58
C LEU A 6 -43.78 32.82 60.52
N LYS A 7 -43.84 34.12 60.71
CA LYS A 7 -44.77 34.72 61.73
C LYS A 7 -46.17 34.95 61.22
N THR A 8 -46.39 34.98 59.91
CA THR A 8 -47.72 35.27 59.30
C THR A 8 -47.92 34.32 58.08
N GLU A 9 -49.21 34.10 57.72
CA GLU A 9 -49.60 33.33 56.53
C GLU A 9 -49.10 33.98 55.25
N GLU A 10 -48.97 35.25 55.18
CA GLU A 10 -48.47 36.01 54.03
C GLU A 10 -46.99 35.77 53.80
N GLU A 11 -46.19 35.79 54.87
CA GLU A 11 -44.75 35.40 54.76
C GLU A 11 -44.55 33.95 54.27
N ALA A 12 -45.46 33.06 54.73
CA ALA A 12 -45.44 31.66 54.32
C ALA A 12 -45.81 31.48 52.83
N TRP A 13 -46.78 32.30 52.34
CA TRP A 13 -47.17 32.28 50.93
C TRP A 13 -46.01 32.82 50.03
N GLU A 14 -45.47 33.97 50.40
CA GLU A 14 -44.29 34.53 49.66
C GLU A 14 -43.11 33.60 49.64
N TYR A 15 -42.80 32.91 50.75
CA TYR A 15 -41.72 31.91 50.79
C TYR A 15 -42.00 30.77 49.83
N ARG A 16 -43.19 30.21 49.79
CA ARG A 16 -43.63 29.15 48.88
C ARG A 16 -43.52 29.61 47.45
N GLU A 17 -43.87 30.80 47.10
CA GLU A 17 -43.81 31.33 45.76
C GLU A 17 -42.36 31.57 45.33
N ARG A 18 -41.48 32.11 46.18
CA ARG A 18 -40.06 32.26 45.95
C ARG A 18 -39.41 30.88 45.69
N MET A 19 -39.78 29.87 46.44
CA MET A 19 -39.29 28.51 46.26
C MET A 19 -39.76 27.85 44.95
N ARG A 20 -41.03 28.11 44.54
CA ARG A 20 -41.58 27.68 43.22
C ARG A 20 -40.82 28.34 42.07
N ARG A 21 -40.54 29.64 42.15
CA ARG A 21 -39.79 30.40 41.16
C ARG A 21 -38.34 29.89 41.08
N ARG A 22 -37.71 29.58 42.21
CA ARG A 22 -36.35 28.96 42.25
C ARG A 22 -36.32 27.58 41.62
N LYS A 23 -37.29 26.71 41.90
CA LYS A 23 -37.42 25.38 41.30
C LYS A 23 -37.61 25.49 39.78
N LYS A 24 -38.48 26.42 39.32
CA LYS A 24 -38.72 26.65 37.89
C LYS A 24 -37.47 27.14 37.14
N ARG A 25 -36.70 28.05 37.79
CA ARG A 25 -35.42 28.50 37.22
C ARG A 25 -34.37 27.37 37.15
N ARG A 26 -34.28 26.53 38.17
CA ARG A 26 -33.37 25.35 38.18
C ARG A 26 -33.75 24.34 37.11
N LEU A 27 -35.02 24.06 36.94
CA LEU A 27 -35.54 23.16 35.92
C LEU A 27 -35.25 23.71 34.52
N ARG A 28 -35.52 24.99 34.26
CA ARG A 28 -35.20 25.63 32.98
C ARG A 28 -33.69 25.56 32.64
N ARG A 29 -32.81 25.74 33.66
CA ARG A 29 -31.35 25.58 33.45
C ARG A 29 -30.99 24.16 33.11
N LYS A 30 -31.58 23.16 33.81
CA LYS A 30 -31.31 21.74 33.51
C LYS A 30 -31.79 21.37 32.10
N ILE A 31 -33.00 21.83 31.70
CA ILE A 31 -33.52 21.59 30.35
C ILE A 31 -32.61 22.25 29.31
N ARG A 32 -32.22 23.50 29.49
CA ARG A 32 -31.32 24.22 28.58
C ARG A 32 -29.97 23.50 28.44
N ASN A 33 -29.38 23.08 29.56
CA ASN A 33 -28.10 22.35 29.53
C ASN A 33 -28.26 20.97 28.85
N GLY A 34 -29.39 20.28 29.10
CA GLY A 34 -29.69 19.03 28.40
C GLY A 34 -29.87 19.24 26.89
N CYS A 35 -30.57 20.30 26.48
CA CYS A 35 -30.70 20.63 25.05
C CYS A 35 -29.35 20.96 24.40
N HIS A 36 -28.46 21.69 25.10
CA HIS A 36 -27.11 21.96 24.59
C HIS A 36 -26.30 20.69 24.43
N LEU A 37 -26.37 19.76 25.41
CA LEU A 37 -25.66 18.48 25.32
C LEU A 37 -26.17 17.64 24.15
N LEU A 38 -27.51 17.56 24.00
CA LEU A 38 -28.09 16.84 22.85
C LEU A 38 -27.69 17.45 21.50
N PHE A 39 -27.68 18.79 21.44
CA PHE A 39 -27.23 19.48 20.23
C PHE A 39 -25.76 19.17 19.91
N LEU A 40 -24.87 19.20 20.91
CA LEU A 40 -23.46 18.82 20.73
C LEU A 40 -23.30 17.37 20.26
N CYS A 41 -24.04 16.43 20.84
CA CYS A 41 -24.06 15.04 20.41
C CYS A 41 -24.53 14.90 18.96
N LEU A 42 -25.54 15.64 18.56
CA LEU A 42 -26.07 15.63 17.18
C LEU A 42 -25.06 16.19 16.18
N VAL A 43 -24.37 17.28 16.55
CA VAL A 43 -23.30 17.86 15.72
C VAL A 43 -22.14 16.88 15.56
N LEU A 44 -21.71 16.22 16.64
CA LEU A 44 -20.66 15.20 16.60
C LEU A 44 -21.09 14.01 15.73
N PHE A 45 -22.32 13.55 15.89
CA PHE A 45 -22.83 12.45 15.06
C PHE A 45 -22.87 12.82 13.58
N LEU A 46 -23.35 14.02 13.24
CA LEU A 46 -23.36 14.53 11.87
C LEU A 46 -21.96 14.68 11.31
N SER A 47 -21.00 15.16 12.11
CA SER A 47 -19.61 15.31 11.65
C SER A 47 -18.96 13.95 11.35
N VAL A 48 -19.17 12.94 12.20
CA VAL A 48 -18.69 11.57 11.96
C VAL A 48 -19.39 10.96 10.75
N TRP A 49 -20.69 11.19 10.59
CA TRP A 49 -21.45 10.69 9.45
C TRP A 49 -21.01 11.33 8.13
N LEU A 50 -20.78 12.65 8.11
CA LEU A 50 -20.23 13.36 6.95
C LEU A 50 -18.80 12.92 6.63
N LEU A 51 -17.99 12.70 7.67
CA LEU A 51 -16.64 12.16 7.48
C LEU A 51 -16.68 10.76 6.85
N ASN A 52 -17.60 9.91 7.30
CA ASN A 52 -17.81 8.58 6.69
C ASN A 52 -18.29 8.68 5.24
N LEU A 53 -19.19 9.61 4.93
CA LEU A 53 -19.63 9.87 3.55
C LEU A 53 -18.48 10.42 2.71
N TYR A 54 -17.69 11.33 3.24
CA TYR A 54 -16.51 11.87 2.57
C TYR A 54 -15.49 10.77 2.29
N LEU A 55 -15.20 9.91 3.28
CA LEU A 55 -14.28 8.77 3.12
C LEU A 55 -14.82 7.70 2.16
N LYS A 56 -16.14 7.52 2.05
CA LYS A 56 -16.74 6.62 1.05
C LYS A 56 -16.75 7.22 -0.35
N ASN A 57 -16.88 8.55 -0.48
CA ASN A 57 -17.00 9.22 -1.76
C ASN A 57 -15.65 9.67 -2.32
N THR A 58 -14.68 9.92 -1.47
CA THR A 58 -13.29 9.88 -1.85
C THR A 58 -12.94 8.39 -1.90
N SER A 59 -12.95 7.82 -3.09
CA SER A 59 -12.15 6.63 -3.35
C SER A 59 -10.74 6.98 -2.95
N PHE A 60 -10.42 6.78 -1.68
CA PHE A 60 -9.06 6.81 -1.19
C PHE A 60 -8.37 5.58 -1.78
N GLN A 61 -8.06 5.69 -3.07
CA GLN A 61 -7.16 4.77 -3.78
C GLN A 61 -5.73 4.99 -3.29
N GLY A 62 -5.52 5.08 -1.99
CA GLY A 62 -4.22 5.47 -1.50
C GLY A 62 -3.78 4.88 -0.16
N PHE A 63 -4.64 4.19 0.53
CA PHE A 63 -4.25 3.34 1.65
C PHE A 63 -5.28 2.22 1.75
N GLY A 64 -5.16 1.27 0.82
CA GLY A 64 -5.82 -0.01 0.97
C GLY A 64 -5.29 -0.64 2.26
N VAL A 65 -5.96 -0.37 3.39
CA VAL A 65 -6.10 -1.44 4.37
C VAL A 65 -6.44 -2.64 3.51
N PHE A 66 -5.54 -3.59 3.47
CA PHE A 66 -5.73 -4.86 2.79
C PHE A 66 -7.14 -5.35 3.11
N LYS A 67 -8.10 -4.97 2.28
CA LYS A 67 -9.29 -5.76 2.11
C LYS A 67 -8.73 -7.01 1.47
N SER A 68 -8.44 -7.98 2.31
CA SER A 68 -8.34 -9.34 1.87
C SER A 68 -9.67 -9.63 1.21
N GLU A 69 -9.84 -9.25 -0.05
CA GLU A 69 -10.62 -10.03 -0.94
C GLU A 69 -9.88 -11.35 -0.95
N SER A 70 -10.42 -12.31 -0.23
CA SER A 70 -10.16 -13.72 -0.46
C SER A 70 -10.83 -14.11 -1.80
N GLY A 71 -10.65 -13.30 -2.83
CA GLY A 71 -10.70 -13.72 -4.20
C GLY A 71 -9.40 -14.48 -4.36
N ASN A 72 -9.48 -15.79 -4.61
CA ASN A 72 -8.42 -16.68 -4.96
C ASN A 72 -7.17 -15.92 -5.46
N LEU A 73 -6.31 -15.50 -4.53
CA LEU A 73 -4.92 -15.31 -4.86
C LEU A 73 -4.49 -16.72 -5.22
N SER A 74 -4.48 -17.02 -6.52
CA SER A 74 -3.89 -18.25 -7.01
C SER A 74 -2.52 -18.32 -6.37
N ALA A 75 -2.25 -19.42 -5.66
CA ALA A 75 -0.92 -19.68 -5.14
C ALA A 75 0.10 -19.41 -6.26
N PRO A 76 1.30 -18.91 -5.94
CA PRO A 76 2.33 -18.74 -6.94
C PRO A 76 2.40 -20.01 -7.78
N VAL A 77 2.21 -19.88 -9.08
CA VAL A 77 2.19 -21.05 -9.97
C VAL A 77 3.62 -21.56 -10.02
N SER A 78 3.88 -22.63 -9.27
CA SER A 78 5.12 -23.38 -9.44
C SER A 78 4.99 -24.18 -10.73
N ARG A 79 5.68 -23.76 -11.78
CA ARG A 79 5.76 -24.49 -13.04
C ARG A 79 6.98 -25.37 -13.03
N THR A 80 6.87 -26.58 -13.55
CA THR A 80 8.03 -27.44 -13.84
C THR A 80 8.77 -26.91 -15.06
N SER A 81 10.05 -27.30 -15.23
CA SER A 81 10.85 -26.92 -16.40
C SER A 81 10.18 -27.32 -17.72
N ASP A 82 9.48 -28.47 -17.75
CA ASP A 82 8.71 -28.92 -18.92
C ASP A 82 7.51 -28.00 -19.21
N GLU A 83 6.80 -27.56 -18.18
CA GLU A 83 5.67 -26.63 -18.34
C GLU A 83 6.12 -25.25 -18.81
N ILE A 84 7.27 -24.77 -18.33
CA ILE A 84 7.91 -23.52 -18.79
C ILE A 84 8.27 -23.64 -20.28
N TYR A 85 8.91 -24.75 -20.66
CA TYR A 85 9.27 -25.00 -22.05
C TYR A 85 8.05 -25.05 -22.97
N GLN A 86 6.98 -25.76 -22.59
CA GLN A 86 5.76 -25.84 -23.38
C GLN A 86 5.09 -24.46 -23.51
N PHE A 87 5.01 -23.68 -22.44
CA PHE A 87 4.50 -22.31 -22.48
C PHE A 87 5.25 -21.44 -23.50
N ILE A 88 6.60 -21.40 -23.41
CA ILE A 88 7.43 -20.61 -24.34
C ILE A 88 7.25 -21.10 -25.79
N LYS A 89 7.14 -22.41 -25.98
CA LYS A 89 6.93 -23.01 -27.29
C LYS A 89 5.54 -22.66 -27.87
N GLU A 90 4.50 -22.63 -27.05
CA GLU A 90 3.17 -22.24 -27.49
C GLU A 90 3.16 -20.76 -27.91
N GLU A 91 3.70 -19.87 -27.09
CA GLU A 91 3.79 -18.44 -27.36
C GLU A 91 4.69 -18.10 -28.56
N SER A 92 5.69 -18.94 -28.85
CA SER A 92 6.61 -18.75 -30.00
C SER A 92 5.93 -18.88 -31.36
N ALA A 93 4.74 -19.48 -31.42
CA ALA A 93 3.98 -19.60 -32.66
C ALA A 93 3.52 -18.24 -33.22
N ASP A 94 3.25 -17.28 -32.35
CA ASP A 94 2.70 -15.98 -32.68
C ASP A 94 3.65 -14.80 -32.37
N SER A 95 4.84 -15.07 -31.80
CA SER A 95 5.78 -14.03 -31.38
C SER A 95 7.22 -14.34 -31.74
N THR A 96 7.87 -13.41 -32.46
CA THR A 96 9.29 -13.52 -32.81
C THR A 96 10.21 -13.47 -31.60
N ASP A 97 9.82 -12.79 -30.55
CA ASP A 97 10.62 -12.65 -29.33
C ASP A 97 10.59 -13.96 -28.52
N TYR A 98 9.42 -14.60 -28.40
CA TYR A 98 9.37 -15.95 -27.81
C TYR A 98 10.08 -16.99 -28.68
N GLN A 99 10.04 -16.84 -30.01
CA GLN A 99 10.80 -17.70 -30.90
C GLN A 99 12.34 -17.54 -30.66
N TYR A 100 12.81 -16.30 -30.51
CA TYR A 100 14.20 -16.02 -30.16
C TYR A 100 14.59 -16.65 -28.81
N ILE A 101 13.75 -16.55 -27.81
CA ILE A 101 13.97 -17.16 -26.49
C ILE A 101 14.00 -18.69 -26.62
N LEU A 102 13.09 -19.29 -27.38
CA LEU A 102 13.06 -20.73 -27.62
C LEU A 102 14.34 -21.23 -28.32
N ASP A 103 14.82 -20.52 -29.34
CA ASP A 103 16.04 -20.85 -30.09
C ASP A 103 17.31 -20.77 -29.23
N HIS A 104 17.23 -20.04 -28.12
CA HIS A 104 18.34 -19.86 -27.18
C HIS A 104 18.06 -20.40 -25.78
N TYR A 105 17.04 -21.26 -25.64
CA TYR A 105 16.47 -21.69 -24.36
C TYR A 105 17.56 -22.15 -23.36
N ASP A 106 18.50 -22.96 -23.80
CA ASP A 106 19.57 -23.50 -22.96
C ASP A 106 20.58 -22.46 -22.44
N LYS A 107 20.52 -21.22 -22.94
CA LYS A 107 21.39 -20.13 -22.50
C LYS A 107 20.81 -19.29 -21.39
N TYR A 108 19.50 -19.43 -21.12
CA TYR A 108 18.83 -18.70 -20.10
C TYR A 108 18.84 -19.43 -18.76
N PRO A 109 19.07 -18.71 -17.63
CA PRO A 109 18.81 -19.27 -16.32
C PRO A 109 17.34 -19.67 -16.17
N GLU A 110 17.08 -20.77 -15.49
CA GLU A 110 15.72 -21.27 -15.29
C GLU A 110 14.83 -20.25 -14.58
N GLU A 111 15.38 -19.46 -13.63
CA GLU A 111 14.68 -18.43 -12.91
C GLU A 111 14.13 -17.32 -13.84
N ILE A 112 14.89 -16.96 -14.88
CA ILE A 112 14.48 -15.97 -15.90
C ILE A 112 13.31 -16.50 -16.71
N LEU A 113 13.38 -17.74 -17.16
CA LEU A 113 12.32 -18.37 -17.94
C LEU A 113 11.08 -18.63 -17.11
N SER A 114 11.24 -19.01 -15.85
CA SER A 114 10.14 -19.16 -14.88
C SER A 114 9.47 -17.82 -14.60
N ALA A 115 10.23 -16.75 -14.43
CA ALA A 115 9.69 -15.42 -14.23
C ALA A 115 8.87 -14.97 -15.44
N LEU A 116 9.35 -15.19 -16.67
CA LEU A 116 8.60 -14.90 -17.90
C LEU A 116 7.30 -15.70 -18.00
N ALA A 117 7.35 -17.01 -17.71
CA ALA A 117 6.19 -17.88 -17.79
C ALA A 117 5.10 -17.50 -16.77
N ASN A 118 5.50 -16.92 -15.63
CA ASN A 118 4.59 -16.41 -14.60
C ASN A 118 4.15 -14.96 -14.85
N ASN A 119 4.96 -14.18 -15.56
CA ASN A 119 4.69 -12.79 -15.88
C ASN A 119 5.10 -12.45 -17.33
N PRO A 120 4.21 -12.64 -18.31
CA PRO A 120 4.47 -12.35 -19.71
C PRO A 120 4.89 -10.90 -20.02
N GLU A 121 4.59 -9.96 -19.11
CA GLU A 121 5.04 -8.55 -19.25
C GLU A 121 6.57 -8.40 -19.19
N MET A 122 7.29 -9.42 -18.75
CA MET A 122 8.75 -9.45 -18.72
C MET A 122 9.39 -9.76 -20.09
N LEU A 123 8.62 -9.94 -21.16
CA LEU A 123 9.12 -10.41 -22.46
C LEU A 123 10.28 -9.55 -22.98
N ASP A 124 10.14 -8.23 -23.00
CA ASP A 124 11.21 -7.32 -23.48
C ASP A 124 12.49 -7.47 -22.64
N PHE A 125 12.34 -7.57 -21.32
CA PHE A 125 13.47 -7.80 -20.42
C PHE A 125 14.15 -9.15 -20.69
N VAL A 126 13.38 -10.23 -20.84
CA VAL A 126 13.95 -11.56 -21.07
C VAL A 126 14.58 -11.66 -22.45
N THR A 127 13.98 -11.09 -23.48
CA THR A 127 14.57 -11.05 -24.83
C THR A 127 15.92 -10.35 -24.84
N GLY A 128 16.06 -9.24 -24.10
CA GLY A 128 17.32 -8.50 -23.96
C GLY A 128 18.34 -9.12 -23.00
N TYR A 129 17.97 -10.11 -22.19
CA TYR A 129 18.76 -10.63 -21.07
C TYR A 129 20.14 -11.15 -21.49
N LEU A 130 20.21 -11.95 -22.56
CA LEU A 130 21.48 -12.55 -23.01
C LEU A 130 22.48 -11.53 -23.55
N THR A 131 22.03 -10.39 -24.01
CA THR A 131 22.85 -9.29 -24.51
C THR A 131 23.14 -8.23 -23.47
N GLN A 132 22.40 -8.27 -22.32
CA GLN A 132 22.41 -7.27 -21.25
C GLN A 132 22.38 -5.84 -21.79
N LYS A 133 21.59 -5.65 -22.84
CA LYS A 133 21.45 -4.35 -23.48
C LYS A 133 20.60 -3.48 -22.55
N SER A 134 21.21 -2.98 -21.48
CA SER A 134 20.62 -1.85 -20.76
C SER A 134 20.42 -0.72 -21.75
N SER A 135 19.34 0.00 -21.60
CA SER A 135 19.23 1.28 -22.31
C SER A 135 20.41 2.15 -21.85
N GLU A 136 21.02 2.89 -22.76
CA GLU A 136 22.22 3.70 -22.49
C GLU A 136 22.01 4.76 -21.38
N SER A 137 20.80 4.90 -20.84
CA SER A 137 20.42 5.88 -19.85
C SER A 137 19.47 5.27 -18.82
N HIS A 138 19.85 5.31 -17.55
CA HIS A 138 19.00 4.99 -16.41
C HIS A 138 18.02 6.13 -16.08
N GLU A 139 17.94 7.18 -16.89
CA GLU A 139 17.15 8.36 -16.58
C GLU A 139 15.64 8.12 -16.59
N LEU A 140 14.96 8.77 -15.67
CA LEU A 140 13.52 8.81 -15.65
C LEU A 140 12.98 9.63 -16.83
N THR A 141 11.90 9.17 -17.42
CA THR A 141 11.18 9.90 -18.45
C THR A 141 10.55 11.17 -17.90
N LYS A 142 10.28 12.15 -18.77
CA LYS A 142 9.59 13.40 -18.39
C LYS A 142 8.22 13.16 -17.77
N LYS A 143 7.56 12.03 -18.08
CA LYS A 143 6.26 11.65 -17.52
C LYS A 143 6.44 11.12 -16.10
N GLU A 144 7.46 10.27 -15.86
CA GLU A 144 7.77 9.73 -14.54
C GLU A 144 8.19 10.85 -13.59
N LYS A 145 9.09 11.74 -14.00
CA LYS A 145 9.54 12.91 -13.21
C LYS A 145 8.40 13.85 -12.79
N LYS A 146 7.31 13.91 -13.56
CA LYS A 146 6.13 14.74 -13.25
C LYS A 146 5.05 14.01 -12.45
N ASN A 147 5.17 12.70 -12.30
CA ASN A 147 4.18 11.90 -11.64
C ASN A 147 4.53 11.77 -10.16
N LYS A 148 3.75 12.36 -9.28
CA LYS A 148 3.92 12.24 -7.82
C LYS A 148 3.96 10.80 -7.31
N HIS A 149 3.35 9.89 -8.03
CA HIS A 149 3.30 8.46 -7.70
C HIS A 149 3.75 7.64 -8.91
N PRO A 150 5.06 7.66 -9.25
CA PRO A 150 5.55 6.91 -10.38
C PRO A 150 5.39 5.41 -10.11
N HIS A 151 5.17 4.66 -11.17
CA HIS A 151 5.13 3.20 -11.12
C HIS A 151 6.36 2.68 -11.88
N PHE A 152 7.37 2.28 -11.14
CA PHE A 152 8.57 1.67 -11.70
C PHE A 152 8.39 0.15 -11.77
N LEU A 153 8.69 -0.41 -12.94
CA LEU A 153 8.73 -1.85 -13.11
C LEU A 153 10.12 -2.35 -12.68
N GLN A 154 10.16 -3.40 -11.89
CA GLN A 154 11.42 -4.00 -11.44
C GLN A 154 12.27 -4.48 -12.63
N TRP A 155 11.62 -5.05 -13.64
CA TRP A 155 12.23 -5.58 -14.87
C TRP A 155 12.33 -4.58 -16.01
N ASP A 156 12.21 -3.29 -15.75
CA ASP A 156 12.48 -2.28 -16.78
C ASP A 156 13.93 -2.40 -17.28
N THR A 157 14.11 -2.45 -18.60
CA THR A 157 15.41 -2.67 -19.23
C THR A 157 16.45 -1.59 -18.92
N ARG A 158 16.01 -0.45 -18.37
CA ARG A 158 16.91 0.63 -17.92
C ARG A 158 17.74 0.26 -16.70
N TRP A 159 17.24 -0.59 -15.82
CA TRP A 159 17.91 -1.01 -14.58
C TRP A 159 17.79 -2.50 -14.27
N GLY A 160 16.89 -3.21 -14.94
CA GLY A 160 16.59 -4.62 -14.64
C GLY A 160 17.77 -5.56 -14.75
N TYR A 161 18.78 -5.24 -15.61
CA TYR A 161 19.98 -6.06 -15.77
C TYR A 161 21.08 -5.74 -14.76
N ASP A 162 20.95 -4.66 -13.98
CA ASP A 162 21.96 -4.29 -13.00
C ASP A 162 22.06 -5.38 -11.92
N ALA A 163 23.27 -5.68 -11.52
CA ALA A 163 23.54 -6.72 -10.52
C ALA A 163 22.90 -6.33 -9.16
N TYR A 164 22.24 -7.30 -8.54
CA TYR A 164 21.66 -7.17 -7.19
C TYR A 164 21.85 -8.49 -6.44
N GLY A 165 22.83 -8.52 -5.52
CA GLY A 165 23.29 -9.74 -4.88
C GLY A 165 23.84 -10.74 -5.90
N GLU A 166 23.40 -11.98 -5.82
CA GLU A 166 23.76 -13.05 -6.78
C GLU A 166 22.89 -13.04 -8.06
N SER A 167 21.96 -12.06 -8.17
CA SER A 167 20.98 -11.96 -9.24
C SER A 167 21.02 -10.58 -9.90
N CYS A 168 19.89 -10.10 -10.41
CA CYS A 168 19.72 -8.77 -10.99
C CYS A 168 18.48 -8.08 -10.42
N ILE A 169 18.41 -6.74 -10.60
CA ILE A 169 17.25 -5.96 -10.15
C ILE A 169 15.95 -6.53 -10.74
N GLY A 170 15.97 -6.94 -12.01
CA GLY A 170 14.78 -7.47 -12.69
C GLY A 170 14.14 -8.68 -12.01
N LEU A 171 14.91 -9.51 -11.33
CA LEU A 171 14.42 -10.68 -10.60
C LEU A 171 14.24 -10.42 -9.10
N SER A 172 15.23 -9.77 -8.47
CA SER A 172 15.31 -9.69 -7.00
C SER A 172 15.21 -8.28 -6.45
N GLY A 173 15.15 -7.25 -7.30
CA GLY A 173 15.23 -5.82 -6.93
C GLY A 173 13.91 -5.18 -6.48
N CYS A 174 12.98 -5.92 -5.88
CA CYS A 174 11.76 -5.32 -5.35
C CYS A 174 12.04 -4.24 -4.30
N GLY A 175 13.05 -4.44 -3.44
CA GLY A 175 13.47 -3.48 -2.42
C GLY A 175 13.88 -2.13 -3.00
N PRO A 176 14.95 -2.05 -3.82
CA PRO A 176 15.36 -0.80 -4.45
C PRO A 176 14.28 -0.19 -5.33
N THR A 177 13.47 -0.99 -6.04
CA THR A 177 12.37 -0.47 -6.87
C THR A 177 11.29 0.20 -6.03
N CYS A 178 10.83 -0.45 -4.97
CA CYS A 178 9.84 0.14 -4.06
C CYS A 178 10.38 1.39 -3.36
N LEU A 179 11.64 1.37 -2.91
CA LEU A 179 12.25 2.49 -2.22
C LEU A 179 12.42 3.70 -3.14
N ALA A 180 12.82 3.51 -4.40
CA ALA A 180 12.88 4.57 -5.39
C ALA A 180 11.51 5.25 -5.57
N MET A 181 10.42 4.47 -5.68
CA MET A 181 9.06 5.02 -5.75
C MET A 181 8.67 5.80 -4.50
N VAL A 182 9.03 5.31 -3.31
CA VAL A 182 8.73 6.00 -2.03
C VAL A 182 9.52 7.31 -1.92
N ILE A 183 10.82 7.30 -2.27
CA ILE A 183 11.65 8.52 -2.25
C ILE A 183 11.04 9.57 -3.18
N HIS A 184 10.67 9.20 -4.40
CA HIS A 184 10.06 10.12 -5.36
C HIS A 184 8.70 10.66 -4.88
N MET A 185 7.93 9.85 -4.15
CA MET A 185 6.67 10.30 -3.54
C MET A 185 6.91 11.35 -2.43
N LEU A 186 7.99 11.22 -1.67
CA LEU A 186 8.34 12.10 -0.55
C LEU A 186 9.08 13.36 -1.00
N ASP A 187 9.84 13.26 -2.08
CA ASP A 187 10.62 14.34 -2.70
C ASP A 187 10.33 14.37 -4.20
N GLU A 188 9.43 15.28 -4.61
CA GLU A 188 8.96 15.40 -6.00
C GLU A 188 10.06 15.84 -6.96
N ASP A 189 11.15 16.39 -6.46
CA ASP A 189 12.34 16.78 -7.25
C ASP A 189 13.37 15.65 -7.35
N SER A 190 13.12 14.50 -6.69
CA SER A 190 14.02 13.35 -6.78
C SER A 190 13.99 12.74 -8.18
N GLU A 191 15.17 12.47 -8.72
CA GLU A 191 15.35 11.76 -9.98
C GLU A 191 15.95 10.35 -9.78
N LEU A 192 15.99 9.86 -8.52
CA LEU A 192 16.57 8.56 -8.19
C LEU A 192 15.79 7.42 -8.84
N THR A 193 16.53 6.56 -9.52
CA THR A 193 16.03 5.34 -10.16
C THR A 193 16.24 4.13 -9.24
N PRO A 194 15.66 2.97 -9.51
CA PRO A 194 16.00 1.71 -8.83
C PRO A 194 17.49 1.38 -8.88
N ALA A 195 18.18 1.71 -9.98
CA ALA A 195 19.62 1.54 -10.10
C ALA A 195 20.41 2.40 -9.11
N ASP A 196 20.04 3.67 -8.97
CA ASP A 196 20.71 4.59 -8.04
C ASP A 196 20.49 4.16 -6.57
N VAL A 197 19.28 3.70 -6.25
CA VAL A 197 18.97 3.17 -4.89
C VAL A 197 19.76 1.89 -4.62
N ASN A 198 19.92 1.02 -5.60
CA ASN A 198 20.75 -0.20 -5.49
C ASN A 198 22.21 0.13 -5.17
N LEU A 199 22.76 1.20 -5.75
CA LEU A 199 24.16 1.61 -5.48
C LEU A 199 24.37 2.06 -4.02
N VAL A 200 23.37 2.66 -3.39
CA VAL A 200 23.46 3.17 -2.00
C VAL A 200 22.95 2.18 -0.95
N MET A 201 22.15 1.21 -1.38
CA MET A 201 21.59 0.14 -0.52
C MET A 201 21.79 -1.23 -1.16
N PRO A 202 23.04 -1.70 -1.28
CA PRO A 202 23.29 -3.02 -1.80
C PRO A 202 22.66 -4.08 -0.89
N MET A 203 22.25 -5.20 -1.48
CA MET A 203 21.71 -6.33 -0.73
C MET A 203 22.69 -6.74 0.38
N SER A 204 22.20 -6.90 1.60
CA SER A 204 23.07 -7.30 2.71
C SER A 204 23.36 -8.81 2.61
N SER A 205 24.52 -9.24 3.15
CA SER A 205 24.88 -10.66 3.22
C SER A 205 23.84 -11.53 3.97
N ARG A 206 23.00 -10.91 4.82
CA ARG A 206 21.91 -11.58 5.51
C ARG A 206 20.72 -11.83 4.59
N ASP A 207 20.48 -10.94 3.62
CA ASP A 207 19.45 -11.11 2.61
C ASP A 207 19.88 -12.15 1.56
N GLU A 208 21.18 -12.24 1.27
CA GLU A 208 21.76 -13.29 0.42
C GLU A 208 21.58 -14.68 1.05
N GLU A 209 21.80 -14.80 2.38
CA GLU A 209 21.58 -16.06 3.09
C GLU A 209 20.10 -16.47 3.11
N ALA A 210 19.17 -15.51 3.24
CA ALA A 210 17.73 -15.77 3.21
C ALA A 210 17.25 -16.25 1.82
N LEU A 211 17.86 -15.76 0.74
CA LEU A 211 17.54 -16.18 -0.63
C LEU A 211 18.20 -17.52 -1.00
N SER A 212 19.31 -17.88 -0.38
CA SER A 212 20.02 -19.15 -0.63
C SER A 212 19.40 -20.37 0.07
N HIS A 213 18.47 -20.13 1.02
CA HIS A 213 17.74 -21.21 1.68
C HIS A 213 16.38 -21.44 1.01
N PRO A 214 16.22 -22.53 0.22
CA PRO A 214 14.92 -22.89 -0.32
C PRO A 214 14.01 -23.32 0.82
N HIS A 215 12.98 -22.49 1.07
CA HIS A 215 11.80 -22.81 1.87
C HIS A 215 12.03 -23.56 3.20
N MET A 216 12.23 -22.81 4.28
CA MET A 216 11.76 -23.28 5.59
C MET A 216 10.24 -23.45 5.49
N THR A 217 9.81 -24.70 5.52
CA THR A 217 8.38 -24.98 5.68
C THR A 217 7.95 -24.63 7.10
N PRO A 218 6.67 -24.27 7.33
CA PRO A 218 6.15 -24.00 8.70
C PRO A 218 6.32 -25.15 9.69
N ALA A 219 6.76 -26.33 9.25
CA ALA A 219 7.02 -27.51 10.06
C ALA A 219 8.40 -27.50 10.75
N ASP A 220 9.33 -26.63 10.33
CA ASP A 220 10.70 -26.58 10.88
C ASP A 220 10.85 -25.53 12.00
N ALA A 221 9.75 -24.91 12.41
CA ALA A 221 9.71 -23.85 13.44
C ALA A 221 9.06 -24.30 14.78
N LEU A 222 9.09 -25.62 15.10
CA LEU A 222 8.63 -26.14 16.40
C LEU A 222 9.76 -26.80 17.17
#